data_d00b574ba6f15d23fdee08a491686ee9
#
_entry.id   d00b574ba6f15d23fdee08a491686ee9
#
_cell.length_a   1.000
_cell.length_b   1.000
_cell.length_c   1.000
_cell.angle_alpha   90.00
_cell.angle_beta   90.00
_cell.angle_gamma   90.00
#
_symmetry.space_group_name_H-M   'P 1'
#
loop_
_entity.id
_entity.type
_entity.pdbx_description
1 polymer ?
#
loop_
_entity_poly.entity_id
_entity_poly.type
_entity_poly.pdbx_seq_one_letter_code
_entity_poly.pdbx_strand_id
1 'polypeptide(L)'
;MPNNRKALLRYKVLDKCLGDRHNIYYIDDLVDEVNHALEAAAILPVSKRQIYADLDFMKSTDGWEAPIVSVQEGKRKYLKYSRDFSIMETPITEMEMEQLETLITSLSRLQGIPMYDWVDDLLAQLRPRFGGGGNEASLIGFEQNRDLAGLRYLSDLINYTIRHQVVVIDYHPFGKDKVQWMIHPYYLKQYNNRWFLMGYNPLYDDLSIVALDRIKGLEPIEKPFNENQYINFDNYFRNIIGVSLEDERKVEPVMLKFTPNRLPYVLSKPLHHSQMIENRREGIISIRVIPNKELISELIWFGNDVEVLAPDSLRGQIKQKIAQMHEIYFGVKNDFTTGS
;
A
#
# COMPACT_ATOMS: atom_id res chain seq x y z
N MET A 1 -7.59 -4.52 20.37
CA MET A 1 -8.83 -3.72 20.52
C MET A 1 -10.01 -4.57 20.06
N PRO A 2 -11.02 -4.87 20.86
CA PRO A 2 -12.13 -5.72 20.43
C PRO A 2 -13.06 -4.90 19.54
N ASN A 3 -13.20 -5.40 18.34
CA ASN A 3 -14.29 -5.28 17.36
C ASN A 3 -15.19 -4.02 17.45
N ASN A 4 -14.65 -2.87 17.12
CA ASN A 4 -15.29 -1.55 17.22
C ASN A 4 -16.62 -1.43 16.42
N ARG A 5 -16.77 -2.24 15.36
CA ARG A 5 -17.95 -2.21 14.48
C ARG A 5 -19.22 -2.74 15.13
N LYS A 6 -19.11 -3.76 16.01
CA LYS A 6 -20.24 -4.33 16.74
C LYS A 6 -20.72 -3.40 17.85
N ALA A 7 -19.80 -2.73 18.53
CA ALA A 7 -20.12 -1.75 19.56
C ALA A 7 -20.82 -0.52 18.97
N LEU A 8 -20.33 -0.01 17.85
CA LEU A 8 -20.90 1.16 17.18
C LEU A 8 -22.36 0.92 16.74
N LEU A 9 -22.71 -0.30 16.29
CA LEU A 9 -24.09 -0.63 15.94
C LEU A 9 -25.01 -0.54 17.18
N ARG A 10 -24.55 -1.05 18.33
CA ARG A 10 -25.31 -0.96 19.58
C ARG A 10 -25.50 0.49 20.02
N TYR A 11 -24.44 1.29 19.99
CA TYR A 11 -24.53 2.72 20.33
C TYR A 11 -25.50 3.48 19.43
N LYS A 12 -25.54 3.21 18.13
CA LYS A 12 -26.50 3.83 17.20
C LYS A 12 -27.94 3.48 17.53
N VAL A 13 -28.21 2.24 17.92
CA VAL A 13 -29.58 1.82 18.32
C VAL A 13 -29.94 2.47 19.64
N LEU A 14 -29.07 2.46 20.64
CA LEU A 14 -29.29 3.12 21.93
C LEU A 14 -29.55 4.61 21.74
N ASP A 15 -28.74 5.29 20.91
CA ASP A 15 -28.88 6.71 20.59
C ASP A 15 -30.28 7.01 20.03
N LYS A 16 -30.72 6.22 19.05
CA LYS A 16 -32.05 6.35 18.47
C LYS A 16 -33.16 6.20 19.51
N CYS A 17 -33.07 5.19 20.38
CA CYS A 17 -34.07 4.95 21.42
C CYS A 17 -34.08 6.05 22.49
N LEU A 18 -32.92 6.49 22.94
CA LEU A 18 -32.74 7.54 23.95
C LEU A 18 -33.17 8.94 23.47
N GLY A 19 -33.04 9.19 22.17
CA GLY A 19 -33.43 10.44 21.51
C GLY A 19 -34.93 10.47 21.08
N ASP A 20 -35.60 9.35 21.12
CA ASP A 20 -37.00 9.29 20.74
C ASP A 20 -37.87 10.02 21.75
N ARG A 21 -38.63 11.03 21.29
CA ARG A 21 -39.54 11.83 22.15
C ARG A 21 -40.93 11.26 22.23
N HIS A 22 -41.27 10.28 21.40
CA HIS A 22 -42.62 9.74 21.29
C HIS A 22 -42.77 8.42 22.07
N ASN A 23 -41.69 7.67 22.23
CA ASN A 23 -41.71 6.38 22.90
C ASN A 23 -40.86 6.40 24.18
N ILE A 24 -41.24 5.57 25.12
CA ILE A 24 -40.53 5.37 26.39
C ILE A 24 -39.86 3.98 26.32
N TYR A 25 -38.55 3.97 26.60
CA TYR A 25 -37.77 2.73 26.59
C TYR A 25 -37.24 2.42 28.00
N TYR A 26 -37.73 1.32 28.55
CA TYR A 26 -37.13 0.71 29.73
C TYR A 26 -35.90 -0.05 29.36
N ILE A 27 -35.11 -0.46 30.35
CA ILE A 27 -33.82 -1.14 30.05
C ILE A 27 -34.03 -2.44 29.28
N ASP A 28 -35.13 -3.15 29.51
CA ASP A 28 -35.45 -4.40 28.82
C ASP A 28 -35.80 -4.13 27.34
N ASP A 29 -36.54 -3.05 27.07
CA ASP A 29 -36.85 -2.62 25.71
C ASP A 29 -35.60 -2.23 24.93
N LEU A 30 -34.62 -1.55 25.59
CA LEU A 30 -33.35 -1.22 25.00
C LEU A 30 -32.50 -2.48 24.64
N VAL A 31 -32.58 -3.50 25.49
CA VAL A 31 -31.93 -4.80 25.23
C VAL A 31 -32.55 -5.47 24.01
N ASP A 32 -33.89 -5.47 23.92
CA ASP A 32 -34.63 -6.10 22.83
C ASP A 32 -34.37 -5.39 21.49
N GLU A 33 -34.42 -4.05 21.45
CA GLU A 33 -34.14 -3.26 20.25
C GLU A 33 -32.72 -3.46 19.75
N VAL A 34 -31.75 -3.45 20.66
CA VAL A 34 -30.34 -3.70 20.29
C VAL A 34 -30.17 -5.12 19.77
N ASN A 35 -30.73 -6.12 20.42
CA ASN A 35 -30.59 -7.51 20.00
C ASN A 35 -31.29 -7.77 18.67
N HIS A 36 -32.43 -7.15 18.40
CA HIS A 36 -33.09 -7.22 17.11
C HIS A 36 -32.24 -6.64 15.98
N ALA A 37 -31.59 -5.50 16.23
CA ALA A 37 -30.69 -4.91 15.26
C ALA A 37 -29.39 -5.74 15.04
N LEU A 38 -28.87 -6.38 16.08
CA LEU A 38 -27.74 -7.28 16.00
C LEU A 38 -28.08 -8.55 15.21
N GLU A 39 -29.26 -9.12 15.44
CA GLU A 39 -29.76 -10.28 14.70
C GLU A 39 -29.89 -9.98 13.20
N ALA A 40 -30.49 -8.83 12.86
CA ALA A 40 -30.58 -8.38 11.47
C ALA A 40 -29.23 -8.23 10.79
N ALA A 41 -28.15 -7.96 11.57
CA ALA A 41 -26.78 -7.87 11.09
C ALA A 41 -25.99 -9.20 11.18
N ALA A 42 -26.64 -10.32 11.49
CA ALA A 42 -26.04 -11.64 11.74
C ALA A 42 -24.98 -11.64 12.86
N ILE A 43 -25.19 -10.82 13.91
CA ILE A 43 -24.32 -10.71 15.08
C ILE A 43 -25.02 -11.35 16.28
N LEU A 44 -24.25 -12.03 17.15
CA LEU A 44 -24.80 -12.64 18.36
C LEU A 44 -25.39 -11.60 19.31
N PRO A 45 -26.54 -11.92 19.98
CA PRO A 45 -27.16 -11.04 20.94
C PRO A 45 -26.27 -10.76 22.15
N VAL A 46 -26.54 -9.64 22.83
CA VAL A 46 -25.79 -9.21 24.01
C VAL A 46 -26.68 -9.24 25.25
N SER A 47 -26.02 -9.34 26.41
CA SER A 47 -26.72 -9.38 27.69
C SER A 47 -27.11 -7.96 28.17
N LYS A 48 -28.07 -7.88 29.08
CA LYS A 48 -28.44 -6.65 29.78
C LYS A 48 -27.28 -5.95 30.46
N ARG A 49 -26.29 -6.73 30.97
CA ARG A 49 -25.05 -6.21 31.56
C ARG A 49 -24.22 -5.44 30.53
N GLN A 50 -24.17 -5.94 29.29
CA GLN A 50 -23.44 -5.25 28.22
C GLN A 50 -24.09 -3.92 27.87
N ILE A 51 -25.45 -3.86 27.85
CA ILE A 51 -26.19 -2.61 27.59
C ILE A 51 -25.90 -1.56 28.67
N TYR A 52 -25.84 -1.95 29.94
CA TYR A 52 -25.43 -1.03 31.00
C TYR A 52 -23.97 -0.51 30.80
N ALA A 53 -23.05 -1.38 30.45
CA ALA A 53 -21.68 -0.98 30.16
C ALA A 53 -21.61 -0.04 28.95
N ASP A 54 -22.39 -0.27 27.92
CA ASP A 54 -22.51 0.60 26.75
C ASP A 54 -23.06 1.99 27.11
N LEU A 55 -24.11 2.04 27.95
CA LEU A 55 -24.71 3.28 28.44
C LEU A 55 -23.75 4.07 29.34
N ASP A 56 -22.97 3.38 30.18
CA ASP A 56 -21.95 4.01 31.03
C ASP A 56 -20.80 4.56 30.18
N PHE A 57 -20.39 3.83 29.14
CA PHE A 57 -19.42 4.34 28.18
C PHE A 57 -19.96 5.58 27.44
N MET A 58 -21.21 5.55 26.96
CA MET A 58 -21.83 6.71 26.30
C MET A 58 -21.85 7.97 27.18
N LYS A 59 -21.98 7.82 28.51
CA LYS A 59 -21.92 8.92 29.48
C LYS A 59 -20.52 9.40 29.79
N SER A 60 -19.52 8.57 29.60
CA SER A 60 -18.13 8.88 29.99
C SER A 60 -17.47 9.92 29.10
N THR A 61 -16.36 10.51 29.57
CA THR A 61 -15.48 11.38 28.78
C THR A 61 -14.75 10.63 27.68
N ASP A 62 -14.55 9.32 27.83
CA ASP A 62 -13.98 8.45 26.80
C ASP A 62 -15.01 8.11 25.68
N GLY A 63 -16.30 8.38 25.93
CA GLY A 63 -17.40 8.23 24.98
C GLY A 63 -17.85 9.57 24.41
N TRP A 64 -19.13 9.88 24.58
CA TRP A 64 -19.75 11.09 24.01
C TRP A 64 -20.26 12.07 25.05
N GLU A 65 -20.00 11.86 26.33
CA GLU A 65 -20.59 12.65 27.44
C GLU A 65 -22.12 12.79 27.30
N ALA A 66 -22.76 11.72 26.81
CA ALA A 66 -24.17 11.70 26.48
C ALA A 66 -25.04 12.03 27.70
N PRO A 67 -25.98 13.00 27.59
CA PRO A 67 -26.76 13.49 28.72
C PRO A 67 -27.91 12.51 29.09
N ILE A 68 -27.56 11.26 29.35
CA ILE A 68 -28.53 10.19 29.67
C ILE A 68 -28.99 10.33 31.11
N VAL A 69 -30.28 10.49 31.30
CA VAL A 69 -30.95 10.57 32.62
C VAL A 69 -31.91 9.40 32.81
N SER A 70 -32.09 9.03 34.07
CA SER A 70 -33.09 8.06 34.47
C SER A 70 -34.30 8.80 35.02
N VAL A 71 -35.48 8.53 34.47
CA VAL A 71 -36.77 9.14 34.88
C VAL A 71 -37.62 8.07 35.54
N GLN A 72 -38.18 8.41 36.70
CA GLN A 72 -39.09 7.52 37.43
C GLN A 72 -40.49 7.62 36.86
N GLU A 73 -41.09 6.47 36.51
CA GLU A 73 -42.49 6.37 36.14
C GLU A 73 -43.16 5.25 36.93
N GLY A 74 -43.92 5.65 37.93
CA GLY A 74 -44.53 4.71 38.87
C GLY A 74 -43.43 3.88 39.61
N LYS A 75 -43.48 2.56 39.45
CA LYS A 75 -42.49 1.62 40.03
C LYS A 75 -41.29 1.31 39.11
N ARG A 76 -41.28 1.82 37.90
CA ARG A 76 -40.23 1.56 36.90
C ARG A 76 -39.41 2.81 36.60
N LYS A 77 -38.26 2.62 36.04
CA LYS A 77 -37.38 3.71 35.57
C LYS A 77 -37.08 3.49 34.10
N TYR A 78 -37.22 4.55 33.29
CA TYR A 78 -36.81 4.55 31.91
C TYR A 78 -35.65 5.51 31.68
N LEU A 79 -34.95 5.36 30.55
CA LEU A 79 -33.79 6.15 30.19
C LEU A 79 -34.12 7.05 29.00
N LYS A 80 -33.62 8.28 29.02
CA LYS A 80 -33.73 9.22 27.89
C LYS A 80 -32.61 10.25 27.94
N TYR A 81 -32.43 11.00 26.89
CA TYR A 81 -31.63 12.22 26.93
C TYR A 81 -32.33 13.35 27.68
N SER A 82 -31.59 14.11 28.49
CA SER A 82 -32.14 15.26 29.23
C SER A 82 -32.27 16.52 28.37
N ARG A 83 -31.62 16.55 27.22
CA ARG A 83 -31.67 17.61 26.22
C ARG A 83 -31.58 16.99 24.83
N ASP A 84 -31.79 17.80 23.78
CA ASP A 84 -31.54 17.36 22.43
C ASP A 84 -30.05 16.94 22.28
N PHE A 85 -29.88 15.69 21.89
CA PHE A 85 -28.58 15.08 21.75
C PHE A 85 -28.65 13.86 20.82
N SER A 86 -27.66 13.67 19.99
CA SER A 86 -27.39 12.44 19.26
C SER A 86 -25.90 12.24 19.12
N ILE A 87 -25.44 11.02 19.29
CA ILE A 87 -24.02 10.67 18.99
C ILE A 87 -23.68 10.88 17.53
N MET A 88 -24.67 10.95 16.64
CA MET A 88 -24.51 11.19 15.21
C MET A 88 -24.43 12.68 14.87
N GLU A 89 -24.84 13.55 15.77
CA GLU A 89 -24.87 15.01 15.64
C GLU A 89 -23.86 15.71 16.55
N THR A 90 -23.02 14.93 17.26
CA THR A 90 -21.96 15.52 18.10
C THR A 90 -21.04 16.34 17.21
N PRO A 91 -20.86 17.64 17.51
CA PRO A 91 -19.96 18.47 16.71
C PRO A 91 -18.56 17.87 16.78
N ILE A 92 -17.92 17.79 15.64
CA ILE A 92 -16.53 17.36 15.52
C ILE A 92 -15.69 18.33 16.36
N THR A 93 -14.87 17.81 17.26
CA THR A 93 -13.95 18.61 18.06
C THR A 93 -12.88 19.29 17.19
N GLU A 94 -12.29 20.37 17.67
CA GLU A 94 -11.20 21.04 16.94
C GLU A 94 -10.06 20.10 16.61
N MET A 95 -9.69 19.20 17.56
CA MET A 95 -8.65 18.19 17.35
C MET A 95 -9.04 17.15 16.28
N GLU A 96 -10.29 16.68 16.26
CA GLU A 96 -10.78 15.77 15.22
C GLU A 96 -10.85 16.47 13.87
N MET A 97 -11.17 17.77 13.83
CA MET A 97 -11.16 18.57 12.61
C MET A 97 -9.74 18.68 12.06
N GLU A 98 -8.74 18.99 12.88
CA GLU A 98 -7.33 19.04 12.50
C GLU A 98 -6.82 17.67 11.99
N GLN A 99 -7.24 16.58 12.62
CA GLN A 99 -6.94 15.24 12.17
C GLN A 99 -7.58 14.93 10.81
N LEU A 100 -8.84 15.35 10.59
CA LEU A 100 -9.53 15.21 9.30
C LEU A 100 -8.86 16.04 8.20
N GLU A 101 -8.47 17.28 8.47
CA GLU A 101 -7.72 18.12 7.53
C GLU A 101 -6.38 17.48 7.16
N THR A 102 -5.68 16.90 8.13
CA THR A 102 -4.44 16.16 7.90
C THR A 102 -4.67 14.92 7.02
N LEU A 103 -5.76 14.19 7.25
CA LEU A 103 -6.14 13.05 6.42
C LEU A 103 -6.51 13.48 5.00
N ILE A 104 -7.31 14.52 4.83
CA ILE A 104 -7.68 15.10 3.52
C ILE A 104 -6.42 15.53 2.77
N THR A 105 -5.49 16.21 3.45
CA THR A 105 -4.20 16.61 2.89
C THR A 105 -3.37 15.39 2.49
N SER A 106 -3.39 14.33 3.29
CA SER A 106 -2.68 13.08 2.99
C SER A 106 -3.30 12.34 1.81
N LEU A 107 -4.62 12.28 1.72
CA LEU A 107 -5.35 11.69 0.60
C LEU A 107 -5.16 12.48 -0.70
N SER A 108 -5.07 13.82 -0.62
CA SER A 108 -4.82 14.63 -1.81
C SER A 108 -3.47 14.35 -2.48
N ARG A 109 -2.55 13.71 -1.77
CA ARG A 109 -1.28 13.21 -2.34
C ARG A 109 -1.48 12.04 -3.30
N LEU A 110 -2.59 11.33 -3.17
CA LEU A 110 -2.97 10.22 -4.05
C LEU A 110 -3.79 10.69 -5.26
N GLN A 111 -4.12 11.98 -5.30
CA GLN A 111 -4.88 12.59 -6.39
C GLN A 111 -4.14 12.47 -7.73
N GLY A 112 -4.86 12.06 -8.77
CA GLY A 112 -4.29 11.86 -10.10
C GLY A 112 -3.47 10.58 -10.27
N ILE A 113 -3.44 9.68 -9.28
CA ILE A 113 -2.97 8.31 -9.46
C ILE A 113 -4.15 7.49 -9.97
N PRO A 114 -4.09 6.85 -11.14
CA PRO A 114 -5.23 6.15 -11.76
C PRO A 114 -5.89 5.06 -10.91
N MET A 115 -5.17 4.54 -9.93
CA MET A 115 -5.69 3.59 -8.96
C MET A 115 -6.66 4.20 -7.96
N TYR A 116 -6.62 5.52 -7.78
CA TYR A 116 -7.34 6.24 -6.74
C TYR A 116 -8.31 7.28 -7.32
N ASP A 117 -8.91 7.00 -8.50
CA ASP A 117 -9.90 7.90 -9.12
C ASP A 117 -11.04 8.24 -8.15
N TRP A 118 -11.44 7.27 -7.32
CA TRP A 118 -12.41 7.48 -6.24
C TRP A 118 -11.93 8.49 -5.16
N VAL A 119 -10.61 8.71 -5.03
CA VAL A 119 -10.06 9.69 -4.08
C VAL A 119 -10.43 11.10 -4.52
N ASP A 120 -10.43 11.38 -5.82
CA ASP A 120 -10.85 12.69 -6.34
C ASP A 120 -12.30 12.97 -6.03
N ASP A 121 -13.19 11.97 -6.20
CA ASP A 121 -14.60 12.07 -5.84
C ASP A 121 -14.78 12.23 -4.31
N LEU A 122 -14.03 11.48 -3.53
CA LEU A 122 -14.06 11.59 -2.07
C LEU A 122 -13.56 12.96 -1.59
N LEU A 123 -12.45 13.45 -2.14
CA LEU A 123 -11.90 14.76 -1.82
C LEU A 123 -12.85 15.89 -2.23
N ALA A 124 -13.52 15.76 -3.38
CA ALA A 124 -14.54 16.70 -3.82
C ALA A 124 -15.72 16.80 -2.83
N GLN A 125 -16.05 15.70 -2.15
CA GLN A 125 -17.10 15.66 -1.12
C GLN A 125 -16.62 16.12 0.25
N LEU A 126 -15.38 15.83 0.63
CA LEU A 126 -14.85 16.13 1.96
C LEU A 126 -14.34 17.58 2.09
N ARG A 127 -13.63 18.09 1.07
CA ARG A 127 -13.09 19.46 1.10
C ARG A 127 -14.11 20.55 1.42
N PRO A 128 -15.32 20.58 0.83
CA PRO A 128 -16.32 21.60 1.16
C PRO A 128 -16.85 21.51 2.60
N ARG A 129 -16.72 20.36 3.24
CA ARG A 129 -17.23 20.11 4.59
C ARG A 129 -16.19 20.27 5.68
N PHE A 130 -14.95 19.90 5.39
CA PHE A 130 -13.87 19.74 6.37
C PHE A 130 -12.55 20.35 5.92
N GLY A 131 -12.46 20.90 4.71
CA GLY A 131 -11.24 21.57 4.23
C GLY A 131 -11.27 23.04 4.57
N GLY A 132 -10.28 23.55 5.27
CA GLY A 132 -10.05 24.98 5.38
C GLY A 132 -9.87 25.58 3.99
N GLY A 133 -10.54 26.69 3.69
CA GLY A 133 -10.65 27.30 2.38
C GLY A 133 -9.36 27.95 1.83
N GLY A 134 -8.25 27.26 1.91
CA GLY A 134 -6.97 27.67 1.33
C GLY A 134 -6.70 26.92 0.04
N ASN A 135 -6.46 27.66 -1.02
CA ASN A 135 -5.73 27.20 -2.20
C ASN A 135 -4.28 26.97 -1.76
N GLU A 136 -4.04 25.95 -0.92
CA GLU A 136 -2.68 25.56 -0.54
C GLU A 136 -2.05 24.96 -1.77
N ALA A 137 -1.24 25.77 -2.46
CA ALA A 137 -0.26 25.29 -3.41
C ALA A 137 0.43 24.09 -2.71
N SER A 138 0.51 22.97 -3.39
CA SER A 138 1.13 21.75 -2.85
C SER A 138 2.51 22.09 -2.30
N LEU A 139 2.61 22.25 -0.99
CA LEU A 139 3.88 22.54 -0.31
C LEU A 139 4.83 21.32 -0.32
N ILE A 140 4.30 20.15 -0.72
CA ILE A 140 5.02 18.88 -0.76
C ILE A 140 4.87 18.30 -2.16
N GLY A 141 5.97 18.16 -2.87
CA GLY A 141 6.04 17.47 -4.15
C GLY A 141 6.47 16.01 -3.96
N PHE A 142 5.84 15.10 -4.69
CA PHE A 142 6.29 13.73 -4.84
C PHE A 142 6.75 13.52 -6.28
N GLU A 143 7.82 12.77 -6.47
CA GLU A 143 8.22 12.32 -7.78
C GLU A 143 7.14 11.36 -8.32
N GLN A 144 6.34 11.84 -9.26
CA GLN A 144 5.29 11.07 -9.92
C GLN A 144 5.46 11.21 -11.42
N ASN A 145 5.54 10.10 -12.11
CA ASN A 145 5.45 10.10 -13.57
C ASN A 145 3.99 9.87 -13.96
N ARG A 146 3.21 10.97 -14.07
CA ARG A 146 1.79 10.93 -14.45
C ARG A 146 1.58 10.45 -15.88
N ASP A 147 2.59 10.61 -16.74
CA ASP A 147 2.54 10.22 -18.15
C ASP A 147 3.08 8.81 -18.39
N LEU A 148 3.28 8.03 -17.32
CA LEU A 148 3.77 6.66 -17.44
C LEU A 148 2.75 5.82 -18.23
N ALA A 149 3.18 5.33 -19.39
CA ALA A 149 2.36 4.44 -20.20
C ALA A 149 1.95 3.21 -19.37
N GLY A 150 0.68 2.78 -19.51
CA GLY A 150 0.15 1.61 -18.82
C GLY A 150 -0.44 1.86 -17.44
N LEU A 151 -0.33 3.05 -16.84
CA LEU A 151 -1.01 3.38 -15.58
C LEU A 151 -2.52 3.19 -15.66
N ARG A 152 -3.13 3.40 -16.83
CA ARG A 152 -4.55 3.18 -17.07
C ARG A 152 -5.02 1.75 -16.76
N TYR A 153 -4.13 0.77 -16.78
CA TYR A 153 -4.44 -0.63 -16.47
C TYR A 153 -4.26 -0.98 -14.99
N LEU A 154 -3.69 -0.08 -14.19
CA LEU A 154 -3.30 -0.38 -12.81
C LEU A 154 -4.50 -0.68 -11.93
N SER A 155 -5.56 0.13 -12.01
CA SER A 155 -6.80 -0.06 -11.24
C SER A 155 -7.47 -1.40 -11.56
N ASP A 156 -7.59 -1.73 -12.85
CA ASP A 156 -8.19 -2.98 -13.29
C ASP A 156 -7.35 -4.17 -12.82
N LEU A 157 -6.02 -4.11 -12.98
CA LEU A 157 -5.12 -5.18 -12.55
C LEU A 157 -5.15 -5.42 -11.05
N ILE A 158 -5.28 -4.36 -10.24
CA ILE A 158 -5.47 -4.50 -8.79
C ILE A 158 -6.78 -5.24 -8.49
N ASN A 159 -7.87 -4.84 -9.13
CA ASN A 159 -9.17 -5.48 -8.96
C ASN A 159 -9.13 -6.95 -9.39
N TYR A 160 -8.51 -7.26 -10.53
CA TYR A 160 -8.38 -8.64 -11.01
C TYR A 160 -7.48 -9.48 -10.10
N THR A 161 -6.42 -8.90 -9.55
CA THR A 161 -5.56 -9.58 -8.57
C THR A 161 -6.32 -9.91 -7.27
N ILE A 162 -7.08 -8.95 -6.74
CA ILE A 162 -7.88 -9.15 -5.51
C ILE A 162 -9.00 -10.16 -5.71
N ARG A 163 -9.62 -10.18 -6.92
CA ARG A 163 -10.73 -11.06 -7.24
C ARG A 163 -10.31 -12.42 -7.79
N HIS A 164 -9.01 -12.69 -7.88
CA HIS A 164 -8.47 -13.91 -8.50
C HIS A 164 -9.02 -14.12 -9.92
N GLN A 165 -9.04 -13.04 -10.69
CA GLN A 165 -9.57 -13.03 -12.04
C GLN A 165 -8.46 -13.23 -13.06
N VAL A 166 -8.58 -14.26 -13.93
CA VAL A 166 -7.64 -14.51 -15.02
C VAL A 166 -7.78 -13.43 -16.08
N VAL A 167 -6.66 -12.99 -16.65
CA VAL A 167 -6.63 -11.94 -17.67
C VAL A 167 -5.86 -12.38 -18.90
N VAL A 168 -6.25 -11.84 -20.05
CA VAL A 168 -5.49 -11.87 -21.29
C VAL A 168 -4.84 -10.50 -21.49
N ILE A 169 -3.55 -10.52 -21.74
CA ILE A 169 -2.73 -9.31 -21.90
C ILE A 169 -2.11 -9.30 -23.28
N ASP A 170 -2.44 -8.29 -24.08
CA ASP A 170 -1.67 -7.97 -25.28
C ASP A 170 -0.39 -7.25 -24.88
N TYR A 171 0.73 -7.94 -24.96
CA TYR A 171 2.02 -7.46 -24.47
C TYR A 171 3.00 -7.19 -25.61
N HIS A 172 3.68 -6.05 -25.57
CA HIS A 172 4.66 -5.67 -26.58
C HIS A 172 6.03 -5.41 -25.94
N PRO A 173 6.85 -6.45 -25.70
CA PRO A 173 8.19 -6.27 -25.18
C PRO A 173 9.02 -5.38 -26.12
N PHE A 174 9.88 -4.54 -25.56
CA PHE A 174 10.74 -3.70 -26.40
C PHE A 174 11.72 -4.56 -27.21
N GLY A 175 11.79 -4.29 -28.52
CA GLY A 175 12.65 -5.01 -29.46
C GLY A 175 12.25 -6.45 -29.75
N LYS A 176 11.02 -6.85 -29.44
CA LYS A 176 10.45 -8.19 -29.74
C LYS A 176 9.06 -8.06 -30.34
N ASP A 177 8.57 -9.15 -30.91
CA ASP A 177 7.23 -9.22 -31.46
C ASP A 177 6.17 -9.11 -30.36
N LYS A 178 4.99 -8.65 -30.78
CA LYS A 178 3.80 -8.63 -29.92
C LYS A 178 3.40 -10.05 -29.57
N VAL A 179 3.05 -10.24 -28.31
CA VAL A 179 2.59 -11.52 -27.79
C VAL A 179 1.30 -11.32 -27.00
N GLN A 180 0.48 -12.35 -26.99
CA GLN A 180 -0.70 -12.39 -26.15
C GLN A 180 -0.49 -13.44 -25.06
N TRP A 181 -0.62 -13.01 -23.81
CA TRP A 181 -0.42 -13.87 -22.65
C TRP A 181 -1.68 -13.99 -21.83
N MET A 182 -2.02 -15.22 -21.45
CA MET A 182 -2.97 -15.47 -20.38
C MET A 182 -2.20 -15.47 -19.07
N ILE A 183 -2.60 -14.63 -18.13
CA ILE A 183 -1.92 -14.45 -16.85
C ILE A 183 -2.93 -14.63 -15.70
N HIS A 184 -2.51 -15.36 -14.69
CA HIS A 184 -3.15 -15.41 -13.38
C HIS A 184 -2.47 -14.39 -12.48
N PRO A 185 -3.03 -13.20 -12.23
CA PRO A 185 -2.37 -12.11 -11.53
C PRO A 185 -2.22 -12.41 -10.04
N TYR A 186 -0.99 -12.35 -9.53
CA TYR A 186 -0.69 -12.66 -8.13
C TYR A 186 -0.27 -11.44 -7.32
N TYR A 187 0.53 -10.54 -7.90
CA TYR A 187 1.15 -9.45 -7.17
C TYR A 187 1.48 -8.27 -8.07
N LEU A 188 1.35 -7.06 -7.54
CA LEU A 188 1.74 -5.82 -8.21
C LEU A 188 2.84 -5.14 -7.42
N LYS A 189 3.92 -4.75 -8.10
CA LYS A 189 5.06 -4.06 -7.50
C LYS A 189 5.41 -2.79 -8.26
N GLN A 190 5.62 -1.71 -7.52
CA GLN A 190 6.26 -0.52 -8.06
C GLN A 190 7.78 -0.58 -7.79
N TYR A 191 8.56 -0.31 -8.82
CA TYR A 191 10.00 -0.12 -8.73
C TYR A 191 10.46 0.94 -9.72
N ASN A 192 11.28 1.88 -9.27
CA ASN A 192 11.83 2.98 -10.08
C ASN A 192 10.75 3.68 -10.92
N ASN A 193 9.66 4.07 -10.26
CA ASN A 193 8.47 4.72 -10.83
C ASN A 193 7.73 3.92 -11.93
N ARG A 194 8.02 2.62 -12.10
CA ARG A 194 7.31 1.71 -13.00
C ARG A 194 6.53 0.67 -12.22
N TRP A 195 5.41 0.25 -12.78
CA TRP A 195 4.61 -0.83 -12.23
C TRP A 195 4.82 -2.13 -12.98
N PHE A 196 4.85 -3.21 -12.23
CA PHE A 196 5.04 -4.58 -12.71
C PHE A 196 3.95 -5.47 -12.11
N LEU A 197 3.33 -6.28 -12.97
CA LEU A 197 2.47 -7.37 -12.58
C LEU A 197 3.29 -8.66 -12.57
N MET A 198 3.22 -9.39 -11.47
CA MET A 198 3.70 -10.77 -11.35
C MET A 198 2.50 -11.69 -11.39
N GLY A 199 2.58 -12.71 -12.22
CA GLY A 199 1.50 -13.68 -12.34
C GLY A 199 1.98 -14.97 -12.99
N TYR A 200 1.26 -16.06 -12.72
CA TYR A 200 1.50 -17.33 -13.38
C TYR A 200 1.10 -17.24 -14.85
N ASN A 201 1.97 -17.70 -15.71
CA ASN A 201 1.77 -17.75 -17.14
C ASN A 201 1.77 -19.23 -17.60
N PRO A 202 0.61 -19.78 -17.95
CA PRO A 202 0.51 -21.17 -18.36
C PRO A 202 1.33 -21.53 -19.61
N LEU A 203 1.69 -20.54 -20.43
CA LEU A 203 2.52 -20.79 -21.62
C LEU A 203 3.94 -21.21 -21.25
N TYR A 204 4.47 -20.68 -20.16
CA TYR A 204 5.82 -20.98 -19.68
C TYR A 204 5.83 -21.89 -18.46
N ASP A 205 4.65 -22.21 -17.92
CA ASP A 205 4.45 -22.94 -16.66
C ASP A 205 5.24 -22.29 -15.48
N ASP A 206 5.33 -20.96 -15.48
CA ASP A 206 6.16 -20.22 -14.55
C ASP A 206 5.63 -18.78 -14.29
N LEU A 207 6.27 -18.09 -13.34
CA LEU A 207 6.01 -16.70 -13.02
C LEU A 207 6.49 -15.79 -14.15
N SER A 208 5.59 -14.99 -14.68
CA SER A 208 5.93 -13.92 -15.63
C SER A 208 5.89 -12.56 -14.95
N ILE A 209 6.85 -11.70 -15.31
CA ILE A 209 6.93 -10.31 -14.88
C ILE A 209 6.54 -9.42 -16.05
N VAL A 210 5.39 -8.77 -15.91
CA VAL A 210 4.78 -7.93 -16.95
C VAL A 210 4.91 -6.47 -16.57
N ALA A 211 5.72 -5.71 -17.30
CA ALA A 211 5.81 -4.27 -17.12
C ALA A 211 4.57 -3.59 -17.72
N LEU A 212 3.83 -2.81 -16.92
CA LEU A 212 2.55 -2.22 -17.33
C LEU A 212 2.68 -1.27 -18.52
N ASP A 213 3.80 -0.58 -18.65
CA ASP A 213 4.09 0.34 -19.77
C ASP A 213 4.15 -0.33 -21.15
N ARG A 214 4.22 -1.66 -21.17
CA ARG A 214 4.26 -2.48 -22.37
C ARG A 214 2.94 -3.18 -22.70
N ILE A 215 1.93 -3.02 -21.85
CA ILE A 215 0.59 -3.54 -22.07
C ILE A 215 -0.12 -2.67 -23.12
N LYS A 216 -0.72 -3.31 -24.13
CA LYS A 216 -1.49 -2.65 -25.19
C LYS A 216 -2.98 -2.97 -25.12
N GLY A 217 -3.33 -4.14 -24.57
CA GLY A 217 -4.69 -4.58 -24.30
C GLY A 217 -4.74 -5.41 -23.03
N LEU A 218 -5.88 -5.35 -22.32
CA LEU A 218 -6.14 -6.08 -21.09
C LEU A 218 -7.62 -6.46 -21.06
N GLU A 219 -7.90 -7.76 -20.99
CA GLU A 219 -9.26 -8.28 -20.93
C GLU A 219 -9.37 -9.38 -19.88
N PRO A 220 -10.38 -9.36 -19.00
CA PRO A 220 -10.66 -10.46 -18.08
C PRO A 220 -11.30 -11.62 -18.85
N ILE A 221 -11.00 -12.85 -18.45
CA ILE A 221 -11.60 -14.06 -19.02
C ILE A 221 -12.11 -14.97 -17.92
N GLU A 222 -13.22 -15.66 -18.20
CA GLU A 222 -13.78 -16.66 -17.27
C GLU A 222 -13.02 -17.98 -17.42
N LYS A 223 -11.98 -18.16 -16.61
CA LYS A 223 -11.22 -19.40 -16.47
C LYS A 223 -10.92 -19.70 -15.02
N PRO A 224 -10.78 -20.98 -14.65
CA PRO A 224 -10.33 -21.36 -13.31
C PRO A 224 -9.00 -20.67 -12.98
N PHE A 225 -8.94 -20.04 -11.81
CA PHE A 225 -7.74 -19.37 -11.35
C PHE A 225 -6.75 -20.40 -10.77
N ASN A 226 -5.48 -20.29 -11.15
CA ASN A 226 -4.42 -21.07 -10.54
C ASN A 226 -3.88 -20.29 -9.34
N GLU A 227 -4.15 -20.80 -8.14
CA GLU A 227 -3.74 -20.14 -6.88
C GLU A 227 -2.23 -20.15 -6.71
N ASN A 228 -1.70 -19.06 -6.17
CA ASN A 228 -0.30 -19.00 -5.79
C ASN A 228 -0.04 -19.83 -4.52
N GLN A 229 0.46 -21.04 -4.67
CA GLN A 229 0.72 -21.96 -3.57
C GLN A 229 2.18 -21.91 -3.05
N TYR A 230 3.11 -21.37 -3.84
CA TYR A 230 4.55 -21.57 -3.59
C TYR A 230 5.34 -20.28 -3.45
N ILE A 231 4.86 -19.16 -4.01
CA ILE A 231 5.62 -17.92 -4.05
C ILE A 231 5.21 -17.00 -2.90
N ASN A 232 6.10 -16.83 -1.94
CA ASN A 232 5.99 -15.75 -0.96
C ASN A 232 6.72 -14.53 -1.52
N PHE A 233 5.98 -13.50 -1.92
CA PHE A 233 6.56 -12.31 -2.56
C PHE A 233 7.45 -11.48 -1.63
N ASP A 234 7.22 -11.51 -0.32
CA ASP A 234 8.13 -10.84 0.63
C ASP A 234 9.51 -11.50 0.60
N ASN A 235 9.55 -12.83 0.58
CA ASN A 235 10.81 -13.57 0.45
C ASN A 235 11.41 -13.46 -0.95
N TYR A 236 10.59 -13.45 -1.99
CA TYR A 236 11.01 -13.31 -3.39
C TYR A 236 11.83 -12.04 -3.60
N PHE A 237 11.34 -10.91 -3.09
CA PHE A 237 12.01 -9.63 -3.24
C PHE A 237 13.09 -9.36 -2.19
N ARG A 238 13.15 -10.18 -1.15
CA ARG A 238 14.06 -9.96 -0.01
C ARG A 238 15.53 -10.02 -0.41
N ASN A 239 15.85 -10.78 -1.44
CA ASN A 239 17.23 -11.05 -1.83
C ASN A 239 17.63 -10.40 -3.15
N ILE A 240 16.81 -9.51 -3.69
CA ILE A 240 17.08 -8.80 -4.95
C ILE A 240 16.87 -7.29 -4.81
N ILE A 241 17.49 -6.55 -5.67
CA ILE A 241 17.16 -5.14 -5.92
C ILE A 241 16.22 -5.11 -7.15
N GLY A 242 15.12 -4.39 -7.05
CA GLY A 242 14.16 -4.28 -8.16
C GLY A 242 13.18 -5.44 -8.28
N VAL A 243 13.03 -5.99 -9.48
CA VAL A 243 11.96 -6.95 -9.81
C VAL A 243 12.43 -8.20 -10.53
N SER A 244 13.59 -8.17 -11.21
CA SER A 244 14.06 -9.30 -12.03
C SER A 244 14.81 -10.31 -11.17
N LEU A 245 14.38 -11.57 -11.22
CA LEU A 245 15.11 -12.71 -10.69
C LEU A 245 15.69 -13.49 -11.86
N GLU A 246 16.98 -13.81 -11.81
CA GLU A 246 17.63 -14.71 -12.75
C GLU A 246 17.73 -16.11 -12.10
N ASP A 247 17.08 -17.11 -12.70
CA ASP A 247 16.70 -18.40 -12.08
C ASP A 247 17.85 -19.24 -11.49
N GLU A 248 19.09 -19.04 -11.90
CA GLU A 248 20.20 -19.91 -11.44
C GLU A 248 21.15 -19.23 -10.44
N ARG A 249 20.89 -17.99 -10.07
CA ARG A 249 21.80 -17.24 -9.20
C ARG A 249 21.46 -17.40 -7.73
N LYS A 250 22.50 -17.51 -6.92
CA LYS A 250 22.39 -17.61 -5.46
C LYS A 250 22.65 -16.27 -4.80
N VAL A 251 22.08 -16.11 -3.59
CA VAL A 251 22.42 -14.97 -2.73
C VAL A 251 23.92 -15.02 -2.40
N GLU A 252 24.63 -13.98 -2.77
CA GLU A 252 26.05 -13.85 -2.50
C GLU A 252 26.41 -12.49 -1.87
N PRO A 253 27.50 -12.39 -1.14
CA PRO A 253 27.98 -11.12 -0.63
C PRO A 253 28.54 -10.28 -1.76
N VAL A 254 28.01 -9.06 -1.91
CA VAL A 254 28.53 -8.04 -2.82
C VAL A 254 29.26 -7.00 -1.99
N MET A 255 30.55 -6.84 -2.22
CA MET A 255 31.39 -5.86 -1.54
C MET A 255 31.59 -4.64 -2.44
N LEU A 256 31.25 -3.48 -1.90
CA LEU A 256 31.27 -2.21 -2.60
C LEU A 256 32.15 -1.20 -1.85
N LYS A 257 33.00 -0.50 -2.56
CA LYS A 257 33.79 0.60 -2.03
C LYS A 257 33.26 1.92 -2.59
N PHE A 258 32.84 2.81 -1.71
CA PHE A 258 32.37 4.14 -2.04
C PHE A 258 33.40 5.21 -1.77
N THR A 259 33.36 6.29 -2.56
CA THR A 259 34.17 7.47 -2.29
C THR A 259 33.77 8.10 -0.95
N PRO A 260 34.68 8.81 -0.25
CA PRO A 260 34.36 9.47 1.02
C PRO A 260 33.17 10.42 0.93
N ASN A 261 32.97 11.07 -0.21
CA ASN A 261 31.87 12.01 -0.43
C ASN A 261 30.51 11.28 -0.62
N ARG A 262 30.52 10.10 -1.23
CA ARG A 262 29.28 9.33 -1.50
C ARG A 262 28.85 8.46 -0.33
N LEU A 263 29.79 7.97 0.46
CA LEU A 263 29.51 7.04 1.56
C LEU A 263 28.40 7.52 2.53
N PRO A 264 28.37 8.78 3.01
CA PRO A 264 27.32 9.24 3.91
C PRO A 264 25.90 9.09 3.32
N TYR A 265 25.75 9.33 2.03
CA TYR A 265 24.45 9.18 1.33
C TYR A 265 23.99 7.73 1.29
N VAL A 266 24.92 6.79 1.01
CA VAL A 266 24.61 5.36 0.98
C VAL A 266 24.34 4.81 2.37
N LEU A 267 24.93 5.38 3.42
CA LEU A 267 24.63 5.01 4.79
C LEU A 267 23.27 5.57 5.28
N SER A 268 22.88 6.76 4.80
CA SER A 268 21.58 7.36 5.13
C SER A 268 20.41 6.75 4.35
N LYS A 269 20.67 6.24 3.13
CA LYS A 269 19.72 5.52 2.27
C LYS A 269 20.33 4.21 1.83
N PRO A 270 20.23 3.14 2.64
CA PRO A 270 20.82 1.84 2.30
C PRO A 270 20.31 1.29 0.97
N LEU A 271 21.21 0.70 0.18
CA LEU A 271 20.89 0.05 -1.10
C LEU A 271 19.98 -1.17 -0.90
N HIS A 272 20.20 -1.87 0.20
CA HIS A 272 19.47 -3.07 0.53
C HIS A 272 19.40 -3.24 2.04
N HIS A 273 18.34 -3.89 2.57
CA HIS A 273 18.15 -4.11 4.00
C HIS A 273 19.29 -4.91 4.66
N SER A 274 20.00 -5.73 3.88
CA SER A 274 21.15 -6.51 4.35
C SER A 274 22.46 -5.72 4.36
N GLN A 275 22.45 -4.41 4.10
CA GLN A 275 23.65 -3.60 4.06
C GLN A 275 24.39 -3.57 5.39
N MET A 276 25.68 -3.85 5.36
CA MET A 276 26.59 -3.79 6.52
C MET A 276 27.82 -2.94 6.18
N ILE A 277 28.36 -2.29 7.20
CA ILE A 277 29.60 -1.53 7.07
C ILE A 277 30.75 -2.47 7.40
N GLU A 278 31.59 -2.78 6.42
CA GLU A 278 32.77 -3.61 6.60
C GLU A 278 34.00 -2.80 7.05
N ASN A 279 34.23 -1.68 6.39
CA ASN A 279 35.30 -0.76 6.76
C ASN A 279 34.89 0.70 6.47
N ARG A 280 34.54 1.43 7.52
CA ARG A 280 34.11 2.82 7.40
C ARG A 280 35.20 3.78 6.91
N ARG A 281 36.47 3.52 7.25
CA ARG A 281 37.58 4.40 6.87
C ARG A 281 37.86 4.28 5.37
N GLU A 282 37.80 3.08 4.83
CA GLU A 282 38.02 2.81 3.42
C GLU A 282 36.73 2.95 2.57
N GLY A 283 35.59 3.18 3.18
CA GLY A 283 34.31 3.31 2.51
C GLY A 283 33.74 1.98 2.02
N ILE A 284 34.08 0.86 2.67
CA ILE A 284 33.67 -0.47 2.25
C ILE A 284 32.38 -0.88 2.98
N ILE A 285 31.37 -1.27 2.19
CA ILE A 285 30.14 -1.88 2.65
C ILE A 285 29.94 -3.25 1.98
N SER A 286 29.10 -4.07 2.57
CA SER A 286 28.60 -5.29 1.94
C SER A 286 27.08 -5.31 1.89
N ILE A 287 26.53 -5.99 0.88
CA ILE A 287 25.12 -6.38 0.80
C ILE A 287 25.04 -7.86 0.42
N ARG A 288 23.96 -8.54 0.83
CA ARG A 288 23.70 -9.95 0.49
C ARG A 288 22.50 -10.01 -0.44
N VAL A 289 22.76 -10.19 -1.73
CA VAL A 289 21.74 -10.16 -2.79
C VAL A 289 22.05 -11.17 -3.88
N ILE A 290 21.06 -11.46 -4.71
CA ILE A 290 21.24 -12.10 -6.01
C ILE A 290 21.58 -10.99 -7.01
N PRO A 291 22.79 -10.92 -7.56
CA PRO A 291 23.12 -9.89 -8.54
C PRO A 291 22.23 -10.00 -9.78
N ASN A 292 21.58 -8.91 -10.12
CA ASN A 292 20.66 -8.81 -11.24
C ASN A 292 20.87 -7.52 -12.04
N LYS A 293 20.09 -7.32 -13.09
CA LYS A 293 20.21 -6.15 -13.99
C LYS A 293 19.94 -4.84 -13.27
N GLU A 294 19.04 -4.84 -12.31
CA GLU A 294 18.70 -3.66 -11.53
C GLU A 294 19.87 -3.24 -10.63
N LEU A 295 20.53 -4.17 -9.97
CA LEU A 295 21.73 -3.88 -9.20
C LEU A 295 22.85 -3.30 -10.09
N ILE A 296 23.08 -3.89 -11.27
CA ILE A 296 24.08 -3.39 -12.22
C ILE A 296 23.73 -1.95 -12.63
N SER A 297 22.47 -1.68 -12.94
CA SER A 297 22.04 -0.33 -13.33
C SER A 297 22.21 0.68 -12.20
N GLU A 298 21.93 0.29 -10.98
CA GLU A 298 22.07 1.14 -9.78
C GLU A 298 23.57 1.42 -9.50
N LEU A 299 24.44 0.41 -9.65
CA LEU A 299 25.89 0.61 -9.50
C LEU A 299 26.46 1.53 -10.58
N ILE A 300 26.01 1.42 -11.83
CA ILE A 300 26.42 2.31 -12.92
C ILE A 300 25.92 3.74 -12.67
N TRP A 301 24.73 3.91 -12.08
CA TRP A 301 24.21 5.24 -11.73
C TRP A 301 25.11 6.00 -10.75
N PHE A 302 25.83 5.32 -9.85
CA PHE A 302 26.82 5.95 -8.99
C PHE A 302 28.07 6.43 -9.75
N GLY A 303 28.27 5.97 -10.98
CA GLY A 303 29.42 6.37 -11.80
C GLY A 303 30.75 6.01 -11.16
N ASN A 304 31.64 7.01 -11.02
CA ASN A 304 32.95 6.85 -10.42
C ASN A 304 32.97 6.87 -8.88
N ASP A 305 31.79 6.99 -8.25
CA ASP A 305 31.66 7.01 -6.80
C ASP A 305 31.62 5.61 -6.16
N VAL A 306 31.52 4.56 -6.97
CA VAL A 306 31.48 3.18 -6.49
C VAL A 306 32.42 2.26 -7.23
N GLU A 307 33.10 1.37 -6.49
CA GLU A 307 33.87 0.27 -7.02
C GLU A 307 33.32 -1.05 -6.49
N VAL A 308 33.05 -2.01 -7.39
CA VAL A 308 32.69 -3.38 -7.00
C VAL A 308 33.98 -4.12 -6.66
N LEU A 309 34.16 -4.54 -5.41
CA LEU A 309 35.30 -5.32 -4.95
C LEU A 309 35.09 -6.83 -5.13
N ALA A 310 33.85 -7.29 -4.87
CA ALA A 310 33.45 -8.69 -5.02
C ALA A 310 31.93 -8.76 -5.29
N PRO A 311 31.43 -9.81 -5.95
CA PRO A 311 32.19 -10.91 -6.55
C PRO A 311 32.80 -10.52 -7.90
N ASP A 312 33.79 -11.29 -8.34
CA ASP A 312 34.52 -11.04 -9.63
C ASP A 312 33.59 -11.11 -10.83
N SER A 313 32.55 -11.96 -10.79
CA SER A 313 31.52 -12.04 -11.82
C SER A 313 30.78 -10.72 -12.03
N LEU A 314 30.33 -10.07 -10.95
CA LEU A 314 29.67 -8.77 -11.00
C LEU A 314 30.65 -7.67 -11.40
N ARG A 315 31.87 -7.69 -10.83
CA ARG A 315 32.94 -6.76 -11.21
C ARG A 315 33.23 -6.82 -12.70
N GLY A 316 33.31 -8.03 -13.28
CA GLY A 316 33.49 -8.27 -14.71
C GLY A 316 32.37 -7.64 -15.56
N GLN A 317 31.13 -7.83 -15.16
CA GLN A 317 29.95 -7.23 -15.85
C GLN A 317 30.01 -5.71 -15.85
N ILE A 318 30.34 -5.10 -14.70
CA ILE A 318 30.53 -3.63 -14.61
C ILE A 318 31.66 -3.15 -15.50
N LYS A 319 32.85 -3.83 -15.50
CA LYS A 319 33.95 -3.49 -16.41
C LYS A 319 33.52 -3.54 -17.88
N GLN A 320 32.80 -4.58 -18.28
CA GLN A 320 32.30 -4.69 -19.65
C GLN A 320 31.35 -3.54 -20.02
N LYS A 321 30.46 -3.16 -19.11
CA LYS A 321 29.57 -2.01 -19.34
C LYS A 321 30.32 -0.69 -19.47
N ILE A 322 31.33 -0.46 -18.62
CA ILE A 322 32.17 0.73 -18.68
C ILE A 322 32.93 0.76 -20.00
N ALA A 323 33.50 -0.37 -20.47
CA ALA A 323 34.18 -0.46 -21.75
C ALA A 323 33.27 -0.11 -22.92
N GLN A 324 32.01 -0.64 -22.93
CA GLN A 324 31.00 -0.27 -23.92
C GLN A 324 30.66 1.22 -23.89
N MET A 325 30.52 1.80 -22.71
CA MET A 325 30.26 3.24 -22.55
C MET A 325 31.46 4.05 -23.09
N HIS A 326 32.66 3.65 -22.75
CA HIS A 326 33.92 4.29 -23.27
C HIS A 326 33.96 4.26 -24.80
N GLU A 327 33.66 3.12 -25.42
CA GLU A 327 33.60 2.99 -26.89
C GLU A 327 32.57 3.96 -27.50
N ILE A 328 31.40 4.08 -26.91
CA ILE A 328 30.32 5.00 -27.38
C ILE A 328 30.75 6.47 -27.31
N TYR A 329 31.41 6.88 -26.21
CA TYR A 329 31.73 8.30 -25.99
C TYR A 329 33.04 8.72 -26.65
N PHE A 330 34.03 7.81 -26.80
CA PHE A 330 35.37 8.14 -27.27
C PHE A 330 35.74 7.49 -28.61
N GLY A 331 34.90 6.60 -29.14
CA GLY A 331 35.11 5.94 -30.44
C GLY A 331 36.35 5.00 -30.50
N VAL A 332 36.94 4.66 -29.34
CA VAL A 332 38.10 3.79 -29.23
C VAL A 332 37.65 2.40 -28.79
N LYS A 333 37.89 1.37 -29.64
CA LYS A 333 37.76 -0.02 -29.18
C LYS A 333 38.79 -0.30 -28.10
N ASN A 334 38.37 -0.55 -26.89
CA ASN A 334 39.25 -1.04 -25.84
C ASN A 334 39.50 -2.53 -26.02
N ASP A 335 40.75 -2.93 -26.30
CA ASP A 335 41.22 -4.33 -26.40
C ASP A 335 41.26 -5.06 -25.03
N PHE A 336 40.31 -4.76 -24.12
CA PHE A 336 40.21 -5.43 -22.80
C PHE A 336 39.55 -6.81 -22.85
N THR A 337 39.33 -7.40 -24.03
CA THR A 337 38.60 -8.69 -24.17
C THR A 337 39.51 -9.90 -24.40
N THR A 338 40.81 -9.82 -24.20
CA THR A 338 41.66 -11.00 -24.29
C THR A 338 42.55 -11.15 -23.06
N GLY A 339 42.10 -11.99 -22.14
CA GLY A 339 42.85 -12.48 -21.00
C GLY A 339 42.10 -13.66 -20.42
N SER A 340 42.42 -14.83 -20.98
CA SER A 340 41.97 -16.21 -20.62
C SER A 340 41.83 -16.47 -19.15
#